data_3dde06112e26616dd7c0813370f8980d
#
_entry.id   3dde06112e26616dd7c0813370f8980d
#
_cell.length_a   1.000
_cell.length_b   1.000
_cell.length_c   1.000
_cell.angle_alpha   90.00
_cell.angle_beta   90.00
_cell.angle_gamma   90.00
#
_symmetry.space_group_name_H-M   'P 1'
#
loop_
_entity.id
_entity.type
_entity.pdbx_description
1 polymer ?
#
loop_
_entity_poly.entity_id
_entity_poly.type
_entity_poly.pdbx_seq_one_letter_code
_entity_poly.pdbx_strand_id
1 'polypeptide(L)'
;MKNDELLVDRQFLERLERLTLHWQKSFPGLVGGHNRSRFAGSGLEFLDHRNFHQGDDLRAVNWRAFMRLEKMFLKMFQVEPRVPVRVLIDISRSMTTGEQSKFVYARRVAAALCFVGLVKLDLITIQPFSDHLDHSFLCGGGRHRFMPAADFLSNLKPAGAGDFLKVAREFNHEYAQRGLLIIISDFLDDQDCLKPLQYLSDFGHELMLVHVWADEDRVPPWEGELALEDAETGASLELSFDDSARKVYTDAFDEFSTQLRRLALRNGGRYVGLPTSLPVEEALFGPMVTTGGLA
;
A
#
# COMPACT_ATOMS: atom_id res chain seq x y z
N MET A 1 2.18 6.37 32.32
CA MET A 1 1.48 5.66 31.21
C MET A 1 0.85 6.75 30.37
N LYS A 2 1.54 7.12 29.28
CA LYS A 2 1.09 8.16 28.33
C LYS A 2 0.02 7.54 27.45
N ASN A 3 -1.04 8.29 27.19
CA ASN A 3 -2.08 8.00 26.20
C ASN A 3 -1.41 7.50 24.91
N ASP A 4 -1.66 6.24 24.53
CA ASP A 4 -1.51 5.82 23.16
C ASP A 4 -2.48 6.68 22.35
N GLU A 5 -1.96 7.66 21.63
CA GLU A 5 -2.73 8.40 20.64
C GLU A 5 -3.32 7.36 19.70
N LEU A 6 -4.63 7.26 19.67
CA LEU A 6 -5.35 6.47 18.70
C LEU A 6 -4.77 6.82 17.32
N LEU A 7 -4.26 5.83 16.59
CA LEU A 7 -3.68 6.04 15.24
C LEU A 7 -4.62 6.85 14.35
N VAL A 8 -5.93 6.76 14.60
CA VAL A 8 -6.99 7.44 13.84
C VAL A 8 -8.17 7.71 14.76
N ASP A 9 -8.68 8.93 14.80
CA ASP A 9 -9.85 9.27 15.58
C ASP A 9 -11.16 8.87 14.87
N ARG A 10 -12.29 8.91 15.62
CA ARG A 10 -13.59 8.47 15.10
C ARG A 10 -14.13 9.38 14.01
N GLN A 11 -13.95 10.69 14.11
CA GLN A 11 -14.46 11.63 13.12
C GLN A 11 -13.71 11.47 11.79
N PHE A 12 -12.42 11.23 11.88
CA PHE A 12 -11.60 10.95 10.72
C PHE A 12 -12.01 9.62 10.04
N LEU A 13 -12.27 8.55 10.82
CA LEU A 13 -12.77 7.29 10.27
C LEU A 13 -14.10 7.45 9.50
N GLU A 14 -15.05 8.23 10.03
CA GLU A 14 -16.33 8.51 9.34
C GLU A 14 -16.13 9.24 8.00
N ARG A 15 -15.10 10.08 7.88
CA ARG A 15 -14.74 10.73 6.62
C ARG A 15 -14.09 9.75 5.63
N LEU A 16 -13.23 8.85 6.13
CA LEU A 16 -12.56 7.84 5.33
C LEU A 16 -13.52 6.82 4.68
N GLU A 17 -14.71 6.60 5.25
CA GLU A 17 -15.72 5.69 4.69
C GLU A 17 -16.15 6.07 3.26
N ARG A 18 -15.96 7.33 2.86
CA ARG A 18 -16.31 7.84 1.53
C ARG A 18 -15.24 7.56 0.48
N LEU A 19 -14.04 7.22 0.90
CA LEU A 19 -12.92 6.96 0.02
C LEU A 19 -12.89 5.50 -0.45
N THR A 20 -12.21 5.27 -1.57
CA THR A 20 -11.99 3.93 -2.14
C THR A 20 -10.54 3.84 -2.61
N LEU A 21 -9.88 2.72 -2.34
CA LEU A 21 -8.59 2.40 -2.96
C LEU A 21 -8.82 2.18 -4.45
N HIS A 22 -8.00 2.81 -5.27
CA HIS A 22 -8.13 2.73 -6.72
C HIS A 22 -6.88 2.11 -7.34
N TRP A 23 -7.07 1.21 -8.33
CA TRP A 23 -6.00 0.61 -9.12
C TRP A 23 -6.40 0.55 -10.60
N GLN A 24 -5.41 0.53 -11.48
CA GLN A 24 -5.62 0.59 -12.94
C GLN A 24 -5.36 -0.75 -13.63
N LYS A 25 -4.46 -1.56 -13.08
CA LYS A 25 -4.08 -2.83 -13.72
C LYS A 25 -5.20 -3.86 -13.62
N SER A 26 -5.49 -4.53 -14.74
CA SER A 26 -6.22 -5.78 -14.72
C SER A 26 -5.26 -6.90 -14.32
N PHE A 27 -5.61 -7.65 -13.30
CA PHE A 27 -4.80 -8.78 -12.84
C PHE A 27 -5.29 -10.07 -13.51
N PRO A 28 -4.52 -10.70 -14.46
CA PRO A 28 -4.93 -11.94 -15.12
C PRO A 28 -5.16 -13.06 -14.08
N GLY A 29 -6.32 -13.72 -14.15
CA GLY A 29 -6.71 -14.74 -13.18
C GLY A 29 -7.45 -14.21 -11.95
N LEU A 30 -7.39 -12.90 -11.70
CA LEU A 30 -8.26 -12.15 -10.82
C LEU A 30 -9.11 -11.28 -11.73
N VAL A 31 -10.36 -11.64 -11.90
CA VAL A 31 -11.27 -10.85 -12.74
C VAL A 31 -11.72 -9.66 -11.91
N GLY A 32 -11.11 -8.54 -12.12
CA GLY A 32 -11.45 -7.28 -11.48
C GLY A 32 -10.90 -6.12 -12.28
N GLY A 33 -11.68 -5.11 -12.46
CA GLY A 33 -11.45 -3.99 -13.36
C GLY A 33 -12.30 -4.13 -14.62
N HIS A 34 -13.32 -3.33 -14.75
CA HIS A 34 -14.24 -3.08 -15.89
C HIS A 34 -14.61 -4.26 -16.84
N ASN A 35 -13.99 -5.45 -16.72
CA ASN A 35 -14.32 -6.65 -17.48
C ASN A 35 -15.13 -7.62 -16.63
N ARG A 36 -16.44 -7.65 -16.87
CA ARG A 36 -17.39 -8.60 -16.29
C ARG A 36 -16.94 -10.04 -16.55
N SER A 37 -16.47 -10.72 -15.52
CA SER A 37 -16.14 -12.15 -15.60
C SER A 37 -17.41 -12.98 -15.73
N ARG A 38 -17.41 -13.90 -16.70
CA ARG A 38 -18.49 -14.87 -16.89
C ARG A 38 -18.27 -16.16 -16.10
N PHE A 39 -17.63 -16.13 -14.97
CA PHE A 39 -17.48 -17.33 -14.13
C PHE A 39 -18.71 -17.49 -13.23
N ALA A 40 -19.27 -18.70 -13.26
CA ALA A 40 -20.34 -19.08 -12.35
C ALA A 40 -19.78 -19.35 -10.95
N GLY A 41 -20.15 -18.54 -9.96
CA GLY A 41 -19.78 -18.69 -8.57
C GLY A 41 -20.91 -18.21 -7.66
N SER A 42 -20.79 -18.43 -6.35
CA SER A 42 -21.74 -17.93 -5.36
C SER A 42 -21.49 -16.44 -5.08
N GLY A 43 -21.75 -15.56 -6.06
CA GLY A 43 -21.67 -14.10 -5.92
C GLY A 43 -22.96 -13.48 -5.38
N LEU A 44 -22.91 -12.20 -5.03
CA LEU A 44 -24.05 -11.46 -4.47
C LEU A 44 -25.00 -10.92 -5.54
N GLU A 45 -24.53 -10.64 -6.76
CA GLU A 45 -25.36 -10.12 -7.84
C GLU A 45 -25.63 -11.18 -8.90
N PHE A 46 -26.90 -11.36 -9.23
CA PHE A 46 -27.32 -12.21 -10.33
C PHE A 46 -26.92 -11.59 -11.66
N LEU A 47 -26.15 -12.32 -12.47
CA LEU A 47 -25.69 -11.86 -13.76
C LEU A 47 -26.62 -12.26 -14.89
N ASP A 48 -26.85 -13.59 -15.06
CA ASP A 48 -27.62 -14.15 -16.17
C ASP A 48 -27.92 -15.65 -15.94
N HIS A 49 -28.61 -16.26 -16.88
CA HIS A 49 -28.80 -17.69 -16.95
C HIS A 49 -28.03 -18.27 -18.14
N ARG A 50 -27.30 -19.36 -17.91
CA ARG A 50 -26.76 -20.17 -19.02
C ARG A 50 -27.39 -21.55 -19.03
N ASN A 51 -27.37 -22.20 -20.20
CA ASN A 51 -27.80 -23.57 -20.31
C ASN A 51 -26.93 -24.50 -19.45
N PHE A 52 -27.55 -25.49 -18.83
CA PHE A 52 -26.88 -26.53 -18.10
C PHE A 52 -26.11 -27.45 -19.07
N HIS A 53 -24.89 -27.83 -18.70
CA HIS A 53 -24.12 -28.86 -19.39
C HIS A 53 -23.81 -30.01 -18.43
N GLN A 54 -23.63 -31.20 -18.98
CA GLN A 54 -23.26 -32.36 -18.19
C GLN A 54 -21.93 -32.13 -17.45
N GLY A 55 -21.94 -32.30 -16.12
CA GLY A 55 -20.78 -31.98 -15.25
C GLY A 55 -20.94 -30.68 -14.43
N ASP A 56 -21.96 -29.90 -14.70
CA ASP A 56 -22.25 -28.70 -13.90
C ASP A 56 -22.85 -29.04 -12.52
N ASP A 57 -22.66 -28.16 -11.54
CA ASP A 57 -23.24 -28.32 -10.20
C ASP A 57 -24.75 -28.10 -10.19
N LEU A 58 -25.49 -29.12 -9.87
CA LEU A 58 -26.96 -29.10 -9.79
C LEU A 58 -27.50 -28.11 -8.74
N ARG A 59 -26.71 -27.72 -7.75
CA ARG A 59 -27.08 -26.73 -6.73
C ARG A 59 -27.29 -25.33 -7.34
N ALA A 60 -26.60 -25.03 -8.43
CA ALA A 60 -26.69 -23.77 -9.14
C ALA A 60 -27.88 -23.72 -10.14
N VAL A 61 -28.62 -24.81 -10.32
CA VAL A 61 -29.74 -24.90 -11.25
C VAL A 61 -30.90 -24.02 -10.78
N ASN A 62 -31.50 -23.28 -11.71
CA ASN A 62 -32.73 -22.54 -11.47
C ASN A 62 -33.95 -23.44 -11.61
N TRP A 63 -34.32 -24.13 -10.53
CA TRP A 63 -35.49 -25.03 -10.53
C TRP A 63 -36.81 -24.37 -10.86
N ARG A 64 -36.96 -23.06 -10.58
CA ARG A 64 -38.16 -22.32 -10.97
C ARG A 64 -38.27 -22.11 -12.48
N ALA A 65 -37.14 -21.85 -13.13
CA ALA A 65 -37.07 -21.75 -14.58
C ALA A 65 -37.32 -23.11 -15.23
N PHE A 66 -36.74 -24.20 -14.67
CA PHE A 66 -36.98 -25.55 -15.13
C PHE A 66 -38.48 -25.95 -15.12
N MET A 67 -39.20 -25.66 -14.04
CA MET A 67 -40.63 -25.96 -13.93
C MET A 67 -41.52 -25.21 -14.94
N ARG A 68 -41.01 -24.10 -15.50
CA ARG A 68 -41.80 -23.29 -16.46
C ARG A 68 -41.41 -23.57 -17.91
N LEU A 69 -40.17 -23.84 -18.15
CA LEU A 69 -39.60 -23.87 -19.51
C LEU A 69 -39.08 -25.27 -19.91
N GLU A 70 -39.14 -26.24 -19.00
CA GLU A 70 -38.59 -27.61 -19.18
C GLU A 70 -37.16 -27.65 -19.65
N LYS A 71 -36.42 -26.55 -19.42
CA LYS A 71 -34.97 -26.41 -19.73
C LYS A 71 -34.19 -26.09 -18.49
N MET A 72 -33.08 -26.79 -18.32
CA MET A 72 -32.20 -26.54 -17.18
C MET A 72 -31.30 -25.35 -17.44
N PHE A 73 -31.42 -24.34 -16.58
CA PHE A 73 -30.58 -23.17 -16.57
C PHE A 73 -29.80 -23.08 -15.28
N LEU A 74 -28.52 -22.72 -15.39
CA LEU A 74 -27.69 -22.36 -14.23
C LEU A 74 -27.82 -20.85 -13.95
N LYS A 75 -27.98 -20.51 -12.69
CA LYS A 75 -27.86 -19.13 -12.23
C LYS A 75 -26.39 -18.74 -12.26
N MET A 76 -26.05 -17.73 -13.03
CA MET A 76 -24.75 -17.11 -13.05
C MET A 76 -24.76 -15.91 -12.12
N PHE A 77 -23.81 -15.84 -11.23
CA PHE A 77 -23.62 -14.71 -10.33
C PHE A 77 -22.32 -14.00 -10.72
N GLN A 78 -22.33 -12.70 -10.61
CA GLN A 78 -21.11 -11.91 -10.75
C GLN A 78 -20.24 -12.16 -9.53
N VAL A 79 -19.09 -12.78 -9.74
CA VAL A 79 -18.03 -12.84 -8.74
C VAL A 79 -17.17 -11.61 -8.97
N GLU A 80 -17.17 -10.67 -8.04
CA GLU A 80 -16.13 -9.66 -7.99
C GLU A 80 -14.89 -10.30 -7.37
N PRO A 81 -13.86 -10.60 -8.17
CA PRO A 81 -12.63 -11.11 -7.63
C PRO A 81 -11.98 -10.01 -6.80
N ARG A 82 -11.71 -10.30 -5.56
CA ARG A 82 -11.02 -9.38 -4.66
C ARG A 82 -9.56 -9.33 -5.04
N VAL A 83 -9.13 -8.16 -5.48
CA VAL A 83 -7.71 -7.90 -5.71
C VAL A 83 -7.02 -7.84 -4.34
N PRO A 84 -5.97 -8.63 -4.09
CA PRO A 84 -5.25 -8.53 -2.84
C PRO A 84 -4.52 -7.19 -2.76
N VAL A 85 -4.76 -6.47 -1.68
CA VAL A 85 -4.07 -5.22 -1.34
C VAL A 85 -3.03 -5.54 -0.27
N ARG A 86 -1.77 -5.22 -0.56
CA ARG A 86 -0.67 -5.40 0.39
C ARG A 86 -0.07 -4.07 0.74
N VAL A 87 -0.07 -3.76 2.02
CA VAL A 87 0.51 -2.53 2.57
C VAL A 87 1.86 -2.90 3.18
N LEU A 88 2.92 -2.64 2.44
CA LEU A 88 4.28 -2.76 2.93
C LEU A 88 4.62 -1.50 3.72
N ILE A 89 4.97 -1.66 4.97
CA ILE A 89 5.38 -0.56 5.85
C ILE A 89 6.82 -0.74 6.27
N ASP A 90 7.63 0.26 5.97
CA ASP A 90 9.02 0.32 6.35
C ASP A 90 9.15 0.53 7.85
N ILE A 91 9.90 -0.36 8.50
CA ILE A 91 10.23 -0.29 9.93
C ILE A 91 11.72 -0.13 10.18
N SER A 92 12.51 0.23 9.16
CA SER A 92 13.94 0.50 9.31
C SER A 92 14.23 1.65 10.28
N ARG A 93 15.45 1.76 10.75
CA ARG A 93 15.85 2.81 11.70
C ARG A 93 15.81 4.20 11.08
N SER A 94 16.03 4.35 9.79
CA SER A 94 15.93 5.62 9.07
C SER A 94 14.55 6.28 9.26
N MET A 95 13.50 5.46 9.37
CA MET A 95 12.13 5.93 9.63
C MET A 95 11.93 6.59 11.01
N THR A 96 12.89 6.48 11.92
CA THR A 96 12.79 7.11 13.27
C THR A 96 13.37 8.52 13.32
N THR A 97 14.07 8.95 12.30
CA THR A 97 14.71 10.28 12.22
C THR A 97 13.70 11.40 11.94
N GLY A 98 14.12 12.66 12.18
CA GLY A 98 13.31 13.85 12.01
C GLY A 98 12.57 14.30 13.29
N GLU A 99 12.18 15.59 13.37
CA GLU A 99 11.41 16.14 14.50
C GLU A 99 10.06 15.44 14.65
N GLN A 100 9.40 15.19 13.54
CA GLN A 100 8.20 14.36 13.48
C GLN A 100 8.56 12.99 12.91
N SER A 101 8.49 11.96 13.75
CA SER A 101 8.85 10.60 13.36
C SER A 101 8.10 10.13 12.11
N LYS A 102 8.84 9.88 11.03
CA LYS A 102 8.33 9.28 9.78
C LYS A 102 7.60 7.97 10.06
N PHE A 103 8.10 7.19 10.99
CA PHE A 103 7.50 5.91 11.38
C PHE A 103 6.10 6.07 12.00
N VAL A 104 5.91 7.05 12.90
CA VAL A 104 4.58 7.33 13.48
C VAL A 104 3.61 7.78 12.40
N TYR A 105 4.08 8.65 11.52
CA TYR A 105 3.30 9.13 10.38
C TYR A 105 2.91 7.99 9.41
N ALA A 106 3.88 7.15 9.04
CA ALA A 106 3.66 5.99 8.16
C ALA A 106 2.63 5.00 8.74
N ARG A 107 2.67 4.73 10.05
CA ARG A 107 1.66 3.88 10.72
C ARG A 107 0.26 4.48 10.64
N ARG A 108 0.10 5.79 10.82
CA ARG A 108 -1.20 6.47 10.69
C ARG A 108 -1.72 6.42 9.26
N VAL A 109 -0.87 6.64 8.26
CA VAL A 109 -1.22 6.49 6.84
C VAL A 109 -1.61 5.05 6.52
N ALA A 110 -0.83 4.05 6.98
CA ALA A 110 -1.13 2.64 6.80
C ALA A 110 -2.48 2.26 7.42
N ALA A 111 -2.76 2.73 8.66
CA ALA A 111 -4.03 2.48 9.33
C ALA A 111 -5.22 3.05 8.55
N ALA A 112 -5.09 4.27 8.05
CA ALA A 112 -6.13 4.91 7.25
C ALA A 112 -6.40 4.18 5.93
N LEU A 113 -5.35 3.77 5.20
CA LEU A 113 -5.47 2.98 3.96
C LEU A 113 -6.08 1.60 4.21
N CYS A 114 -5.69 0.94 5.31
CA CYS A 114 -6.31 -0.32 5.73
C CYS A 114 -7.80 -0.14 6.03
N PHE A 115 -8.18 0.94 6.72
CA PHE A 115 -9.59 1.22 7.00
C PHE A 115 -10.40 1.42 5.71
N VAL A 116 -9.90 2.24 4.78
CA VAL A 116 -10.54 2.48 3.48
C VAL A 116 -10.80 1.16 2.72
N GLY A 117 -9.79 0.30 2.63
CA GLY A 117 -9.96 -0.99 1.96
C GLY A 117 -10.91 -1.94 2.71
N LEU A 118 -10.85 -1.98 4.05
CA LEU A 118 -11.77 -2.81 4.85
C LEU A 118 -13.23 -2.38 4.70
N VAL A 119 -13.51 -1.09 4.60
CA VAL A 119 -14.88 -0.58 4.33
C VAL A 119 -15.40 -1.11 3.00
N LYS A 120 -14.55 -1.27 2.00
CA LYS A 120 -14.88 -1.81 0.66
C LYS A 120 -14.78 -3.33 0.60
N LEU A 121 -14.57 -4.00 1.73
CA LEU A 121 -14.44 -5.46 1.84
C LEU A 121 -13.23 -6.05 1.13
N ASP A 122 -12.19 -5.24 0.88
CA ASP A 122 -10.93 -5.72 0.31
C ASP A 122 -10.21 -6.71 1.25
N LEU A 123 -9.36 -7.55 0.66
CA LEU A 123 -8.45 -8.41 1.40
C LEU A 123 -7.12 -7.68 1.56
N ILE A 124 -6.78 -7.31 2.79
CA ILE A 124 -5.61 -6.49 3.09
C ILE A 124 -4.59 -7.32 3.86
N THR A 125 -3.34 -7.28 3.41
CA THR A 125 -2.18 -7.76 4.16
C THR A 125 -1.32 -6.58 4.56
N ILE A 126 -1.08 -6.41 5.85
CA ILE A 126 -0.07 -5.48 6.37
C ILE A 126 1.23 -6.26 6.48
N GLN A 127 2.27 -5.81 5.79
CA GLN A 127 3.57 -6.45 5.74
C GLN A 127 4.65 -5.47 6.18
N PRO A 128 5.09 -5.53 7.45
CA PRO A 128 6.26 -4.77 7.87
C PRO A 128 7.53 -5.33 7.23
N PHE A 129 8.48 -4.45 6.94
CA PHE A 129 9.78 -4.83 6.38
C PHE A 129 10.91 -3.89 6.84
N SER A 130 12.12 -4.42 6.84
CA SER A 130 13.39 -3.69 6.95
C SER A 130 14.43 -4.35 6.02
N ASP A 131 15.37 -5.13 6.53
CA ASP A 131 16.27 -5.99 5.74
C ASP A 131 15.65 -7.35 5.38
N HIS A 132 14.41 -7.62 5.82
CA HIS A 132 13.63 -8.81 5.53
C HIS A 132 12.13 -8.50 5.74
N LEU A 133 11.27 -9.44 5.30
CA LEU A 133 9.85 -9.38 5.61
C LEU A 133 9.62 -9.85 7.06
N ASP A 134 9.02 -9.01 7.88
CA ASP A 134 8.63 -9.36 9.24
C ASP A 134 7.26 -10.07 9.24
N HIS A 135 6.76 -10.41 10.42
CA HIS A 135 5.47 -11.09 10.56
C HIS A 135 4.33 -10.26 9.97
N SER A 136 3.61 -10.84 9.00
CA SER A 136 2.50 -10.17 8.32
C SER A 136 1.19 -10.30 9.09
N PHE A 137 0.28 -9.36 8.88
CA PHE A 137 -1.08 -9.39 9.40
C PHE A 137 -2.11 -9.35 8.27
N LEU A 138 -2.85 -10.45 8.11
CA LEU A 138 -3.91 -10.56 7.13
C LEU A 138 -5.24 -10.15 7.73
N CYS A 139 -5.92 -9.21 7.11
CA CYS A 139 -7.22 -8.77 7.54
C CYS A 139 -8.19 -8.60 6.36
N GLY A 140 -9.46 -8.90 6.61
CA GLY A 140 -10.52 -8.76 5.61
C GLY A 140 -11.88 -8.95 6.27
N GLY A 141 -12.96 -8.65 5.54
CA GLY A 141 -14.31 -8.89 6.04
C GLY A 141 -15.04 -7.68 6.61
N GLY A 142 -14.52 -6.48 6.39
CA GLY A 142 -15.22 -5.24 6.69
C GLY A 142 -14.68 -4.44 7.86
N ARG A 143 -15.25 -3.26 8.07
CA ARG A 143 -14.76 -2.24 9.02
C ARG A 143 -14.62 -2.72 10.48
N HIS A 144 -15.40 -3.72 10.89
CA HIS A 144 -15.31 -4.28 12.25
C HIS A 144 -13.97 -4.99 12.52
N ARG A 145 -13.22 -5.30 11.47
CA ARG A 145 -11.87 -5.90 11.56
C ARG A 145 -10.75 -4.86 11.64
N PHE A 146 -11.09 -3.57 11.66
CA PHE A 146 -10.10 -2.49 11.73
C PHE A 146 -9.32 -2.46 13.04
N MET A 147 -9.97 -2.65 14.19
CA MET A 147 -9.28 -2.56 15.49
C MET A 147 -8.10 -3.53 15.61
N PRO A 148 -8.22 -4.82 15.24
CA PRO A 148 -7.07 -5.71 15.22
C PRO A 148 -5.92 -5.26 14.30
N ALA A 149 -6.24 -4.63 13.15
CA ALA A 149 -5.22 -4.07 12.26
C ALA A 149 -4.54 -2.84 12.87
N ALA A 150 -5.30 -1.96 13.52
CA ALA A 150 -4.77 -0.80 14.23
C ALA A 150 -3.89 -1.22 15.41
N ASP A 151 -4.32 -2.23 16.18
CA ASP A 151 -3.53 -2.79 17.27
C ASP A 151 -2.21 -3.40 16.76
N PHE A 152 -2.25 -4.12 15.64
CA PHE A 152 -1.05 -4.65 15.01
C PHE A 152 -0.07 -3.52 14.64
N LEU A 153 -0.55 -2.48 13.94
CA LEU A 153 0.26 -1.32 13.55
C LEU A 153 0.82 -0.55 14.77
N SER A 154 0.04 -0.43 15.83
CA SER A 154 0.46 0.25 17.08
C SER A 154 1.61 -0.48 17.79
N ASN A 155 1.66 -1.81 17.67
CA ASN A 155 2.68 -2.64 18.30
C ASN A 155 3.96 -2.78 17.47
N LEU A 156 3.99 -2.29 16.22
CA LEU A 156 5.20 -2.30 15.40
C LEU A 156 6.30 -1.45 16.04
N LYS A 157 7.53 -1.93 15.95
CA LYS A 157 8.71 -1.23 16.46
C LYS A 157 9.74 -1.11 15.34
N PRO A 158 10.39 0.05 15.22
CA PRO A 158 11.47 0.21 14.28
C PRO A 158 12.62 -0.76 14.59
N ALA A 159 13.14 -1.42 13.58
CA ALA A 159 14.26 -2.36 13.71
C ALA A 159 14.96 -2.57 12.36
N GLY A 160 16.27 -2.84 12.42
CA GLY A 160 17.06 -3.20 11.24
C GLY A 160 17.49 -2.01 10.38
N ALA A 161 18.18 -2.34 9.32
CA ALA A 161 18.54 -1.45 8.21
C ALA A 161 17.64 -1.76 7.00
N GLY A 162 17.49 -0.84 6.04
CA GLY A 162 16.75 -1.08 4.82
C GLY A 162 17.52 -2.00 3.85
N ASP A 163 16.84 -2.97 3.23
CA ASP A 163 17.37 -3.76 2.09
C ASP A 163 16.20 -4.10 1.14
N PHE A 164 15.92 -3.16 0.26
CA PHE A 164 14.84 -3.32 -0.72
C PHE A 164 15.06 -4.49 -1.68
N LEU A 165 16.29 -4.83 -2.00
CA LEU A 165 16.58 -5.93 -2.93
C LEU A 165 16.23 -7.29 -2.33
N LYS A 166 16.61 -7.50 -1.08
CA LYS A 166 16.30 -8.73 -0.35
C LYS A 166 14.79 -8.84 -0.11
N VAL A 167 14.18 -7.76 0.37
CA VAL A 167 12.72 -7.66 0.60
C VAL A 167 11.91 -7.96 -0.67
N ALA A 168 12.29 -7.39 -1.81
CA ALA A 168 11.58 -7.63 -3.07
C ALA A 168 11.65 -9.09 -3.54
N ARG A 169 12.79 -9.75 -3.31
CA ARG A 169 12.95 -11.19 -3.63
C ARG A 169 12.12 -12.06 -2.70
N GLU A 170 12.17 -11.83 -1.40
CA GLU A 170 11.37 -12.54 -0.41
C GLU A 170 9.89 -12.36 -0.68
N PHE A 171 9.46 -11.11 -0.96
CA PHE A 171 8.08 -10.78 -1.26
C PHE A 171 7.54 -11.56 -2.47
N ASN A 172 8.27 -11.60 -3.58
CA ASN A 172 7.83 -12.35 -4.76
C ASN A 172 7.85 -13.87 -4.55
N HIS A 173 8.68 -14.37 -3.64
CA HIS A 173 8.67 -15.79 -3.25
C HIS A 173 7.44 -16.12 -2.40
N GLU A 174 7.08 -15.25 -1.46
CA GLU A 174 5.95 -15.47 -0.54
C GLU A 174 4.59 -15.19 -1.21
N TYR A 175 4.52 -14.15 -2.04
CA TYR A 175 3.28 -13.68 -2.65
C TYR A 175 3.26 -13.87 -4.17
N ALA A 176 2.96 -15.07 -4.62
CA ALA A 176 2.84 -15.37 -6.06
C ALA A 176 1.65 -14.65 -6.75
N GLN A 177 0.61 -14.29 -5.97
CA GLN A 177 -0.58 -13.63 -6.50
C GLN A 177 -0.35 -12.13 -6.66
N ARG A 178 -0.54 -11.64 -7.89
CA ARG A 178 -0.44 -10.22 -8.23
C ARG A 178 -1.57 -9.41 -7.59
N GLY A 179 -1.31 -8.13 -7.30
CA GLY A 179 -2.29 -7.25 -6.70
C GLY A 179 -1.77 -5.82 -6.57
N LEU A 180 -2.51 -5.00 -5.82
CA LEU A 180 -2.07 -3.65 -5.45
C LEU A 180 -1.05 -3.76 -4.32
N LEU A 181 0.11 -3.16 -4.53
CA LEU A 181 1.21 -3.10 -3.58
C LEU A 181 1.46 -1.65 -3.18
N ILE A 182 1.06 -1.30 -1.97
CA ILE A 182 1.27 0.02 -1.37
C ILE A 182 2.53 -0.05 -0.54
N ILE A 183 3.56 0.71 -0.89
CA ILE A 183 4.83 0.74 -0.17
C ILE A 183 4.98 2.09 0.51
N ILE A 184 5.06 2.09 1.84
CA ILE A 184 5.19 3.30 2.68
C ILE A 184 6.58 3.31 3.28
N SER A 185 7.44 4.21 2.82
CA SER A 185 8.85 4.30 3.21
C SER A 185 9.40 5.70 2.90
N ASP A 186 10.55 6.03 3.44
CA ASP A 186 11.39 7.15 2.99
C ASP A 186 12.26 6.76 1.78
N PHE A 187 12.26 5.47 1.39
CA PHE A 187 13.04 4.88 0.30
C PHE A 187 14.55 5.14 0.39
N LEU A 188 15.04 5.53 1.56
CA LEU A 188 16.48 5.65 1.82
C LEU A 188 17.07 4.25 2.03
N ASP A 189 17.93 3.85 1.13
CA ASP A 189 18.64 2.56 1.15
C ASP A 189 20.08 2.81 0.68
N ASP A 190 21.06 2.20 1.30
CA ASP A 190 22.45 2.25 0.87
C ASP A 190 22.64 1.72 -0.55
N GLN A 191 21.69 0.93 -1.04
CA GLN A 191 21.63 0.41 -2.39
C GLN A 191 20.53 1.13 -3.20
N ASP A 192 20.61 0.97 -4.53
CA ASP A 192 19.61 1.55 -5.44
C ASP A 192 18.24 0.86 -5.27
N CYS A 193 17.31 1.49 -4.54
CA CYS A 193 15.94 0.99 -4.34
C CYS A 193 15.09 0.95 -5.63
N LEU A 194 15.48 1.68 -6.68
CA LEU A 194 14.71 1.74 -7.93
C LEU A 194 14.67 0.39 -8.65
N LYS A 195 15.77 -0.37 -8.64
CA LYS A 195 15.82 -1.71 -9.28
C LYS A 195 14.90 -2.73 -8.60
N PRO A 196 14.91 -2.88 -7.26
CA PRO A 196 13.93 -3.70 -6.56
C PRO A 196 12.47 -3.30 -6.82
N LEU A 197 12.18 -2.00 -6.85
CA LEU A 197 10.83 -1.51 -7.16
C LEU A 197 10.42 -1.84 -8.60
N GLN A 198 11.34 -1.69 -9.57
CA GLN A 198 11.09 -2.10 -10.95
C GLN A 198 10.82 -3.62 -11.02
N TYR A 199 11.62 -4.43 -10.32
CA TYR A 199 11.45 -5.89 -10.26
C TYR A 199 10.05 -6.28 -9.74
N LEU A 200 9.55 -5.65 -8.66
CA LEU A 200 8.19 -5.88 -8.16
C LEU A 200 7.12 -5.52 -9.19
N SER A 201 7.31 -4.44 -9.93
CA SER A 201 6.40 -4.02 -10.99
C SER A 201 6.41 -4.97 -12.20
N ASP A 202 7.59 -5.46 -12.61
CA ASP A 202 7.78 -6.41 -13.71
C ASP A 202 7.13 -7.77 -13.37
N PHE A 203 7.10 -8.13 -12.10
CA PHE A 203 6.38 -9.32 -11.63
C PHE A 203 4.86 -9.18 -11.78
N GLY A 204 4.39 -7.96 -12.01
CA GLY A 204 3.01 -7.65 -12.38
C GLY A 204 2.16 -7.04 -11.27
N HIS A 205 2.77 -6.63 -10.16
CA HIS A 205 2.09 -5.81 -9.15
C HIS A 205 1.83 -4.39 -9.67
N GLU A 206 0.76 -3.76 -9.21
CA GLU A 206 0.57 -2.33 -9.35
C GLU A 206 1.16 -1.64 -8.13
N LEU A 207 2.14 -0.76 -8.34
CA LEU A 207 2.82 -0.08 -7.25
C LEU A 207 2.15 1.24 -6.91
N MET A 208 1.86 1.46 -5.63
CA MET A 208 1.55 2.76 -5.07
C MET A 208 2.67 3.12 -4.09
N LEU A 209 3.58 3.98 -4.52
CA LEU A 209 4.70 4.43 -3.70
C LEU A 209 4.27 5.62 -2.86
N VAL A 210 4.26 5.46 -1.55
CA VAL A 210 3.98 6.49 -0.56
C VAL A 210 5.30 6.88 0.07
N HIS A 211 5.91 7.94 -0.48
CA HIS A 211 7.18 8.47 -0.02
C HIS A 211 6.95 9.40 1.15
N VAL A 212 7.43 9.03 2.32
CA VAL A 212 7.31 9.80 3.57
C VAL A 212 8.66 10.38 3.94
N TRP A 213 8.75 11.68 4.20
CA TRP A 213 9.98 12.33 4.64
C TRP A 213 9.70 13.38 5.72
N ALA A 214 10.66 13.66 6.58
CA ALA A 214 10.66 14.83 7.43
C ALA A 214 11.10 16.06 6.64
N ASP A 215 10.64 17.26 6.98
CA ASP A 215 11.01 18.47 6.25
C ASP A 215 12.53 18.69 6.23
N GLU A 216 13.22 18.25 7.28
CA GLU A 216 14.68 18.28 7.42
C GLU A 216 15.38 17.31 6.46
N ASP A 217 14.73 16.23 6.07
CA ASP A 217 15.27 15.27 5.09
C ASP A 217 15.37 15.90 3.70
N ARG A 218 14.50 16.87 3.38
CA ARG A 218 14.53 17.59 2.11
C ARG A 218 15.34 18.87 2.18
N VAL A 219 15.15 19.66 3.24
CA VAL A 219 15.80 20.94 3.45
C VAL A 219 16.45 20.93 4.83
N PRO A 220 17.68 20.42 4.95
CA PRO A 220 18.39 20.42 6.23
C PRO A 220 18.55 21.82 6.80
N PRO A 221 18.15 22.05 8.08
CA PRO A 221 18.19 23.37 8.71
C PRO A 221 19.58 23.75 9.24
N TRP A 222 20.53 22.84 9.17
CA TRP A 222 21.86 22.99 9.77
C TRP A 222 22.83 23.76 8.86
N GLU A 223 23.86 24.38 9.46
CA GLU A 223 24.94 25.09 8.79
C GLU A 223 26.27 24.87 9.53
N GLY A 224 27.39 25.00 8.83
CA GLY A 224 28.74 24.92 9.39
C GLY A 224 29.34 23.54 9.32
N GLU A 225 30.29 23.28 10.23
CA GLU A 225 30.91 21.96 10.35
C GLU A 225 29.96 20.98 11.04
N LEU A 226 29.59 19.93 10.36
CA LEU A 226 28.65 18.93 10.83
C LEU A 226 29.34 17.55 10.94
N ALA A 227 29.00 16.82 11.98
CA ALA A 227 29.24 15.39 12.08
C ALA A 227 27.90 14.67 11.91
N LEU A 228 27.67 14.08 10.74
CA LEU A 228 26.48 13.30 10.46
C LEU A 228 26.74 11.85 10.86
N GLU A 229 25.78 11.25 11.54
CA GLU A 229 25.82 9.84 11.91
C GLU A 229 24.68 9.11 11.17
N ASP A 230 25.05 8.05 10.47
CA ASP A 230 24.11 7.18 9.79
C ASP A 230 23.28 6.40 10.83
N ALA A 231 21.95 6.51 10.74
CA ALA A 231 21.02 5.93 11.71
C ALA A 231 21.03 4.38 11.70
N GLU A 232 21.45 3.76 10.61
CA GLU A 232 21.43 2.32 10.42
C GLU A 232 22.77 1.68 10.73
N THR A 233 23.87 2.26 10.22
CA THR A 233 25.21 1.70 10.34
C THR A 233 26.02 2.29 11.49
N GLY A 234 25.65 3.49 11.97
CA GLY A 234 26.43 4.26 12.94
C GLY A 234 27.71 4.87 12.35
N ALA A 235 27.87 4.84 11.02
CA ALA A 235 28.99 5.48 10.35
C ALA A 235 28.90 7.00 10.50
N SER A 236 30.03 7.67 10.75
CA SER A 236 30.11 9.11 10.92
C SER A 236 30.81 9.77 9.74
N LEU A 237 30.22 10.87 9.24
CA LEU A 237 30.77 11.70 8.17
C LEU A 237 30.88 13.13 8.66
N GLU A 238 32.11 13.67 8.68
CA GLU A 238 32.35 15.09 8.94
C GLU A 238 32.33 15.86 7.62
N LEU A 239 31.53 16.92 7.56
CA LEU A 239 31.43 17.77 6.35
C LEU A 239 31.12 19.21 6.72
N SER A 240 31.55 20.14 5.87
CA SER A 240 31.14 21.54 5.93
C SER A 240 29.88 21.72 5.11
N PHE A 241 28.80 22.20 5.75
CA PHE A 241 27.49 22.35 5.13
C PHE A 241 27.13 23.82 5.04
N ASP A 242 27.23 24.36 3.81
CA ASP A 242 26.89 25.72 3.46
C ASP A 242 25.64 25.79 2.56
N ASP A 243 25.22 26.99 2.17
CA ASP A 243 24.07 27.19 1.28
C ASP A 243 24.22 26.48 -0.07
N SER A 244 25.47 26.37 -0.58
CA SER A 244 25.74 25.66 -1.84
C SER A 244 25.53 24.15 -1.67
N ALA A 245 26.06 23.58 -0.58
CA ALA A 245 25.88 22.18 -0.23
C ALA A 245 24.39 21.86 0.02
N ARG A 246 23.67 22.74 0.74
CA ARG A 246 22.22 22.62 0.96
C ARG A 246 21.45 22.59 -0.36
N LYS A 247 21.78 23.46 -1.30
CA LYS A 247 21.14 23.47 -2.62
C LYS A 247 21.39 22.17 -3.38
N VAL A 248 22.63 21.71 -3.44
CA VAL A 248 23.00 20.45 -4.13
C VAL A 248 22.24 19.27 -3.52
N TYR A 249 22.15 19.22 -2.19
CA TYR A 249 21.40 18.18 -1.47
C TYR A 249 19.90 18.23 -1.79
N THR A 250 19.28 19.42 -1.73
CA THR A 250 17.86 19.58 -2.04
C THR A 250 17.55 19.20 -3.49
N ASP A 251 18.40 19.62 -4.44
CA ASP A 251 18.25 19.25 -5.85
C ASP A 251 18.36 17.74 -6.05
N ALA A 252 19.28 17.06 -5.33
CA ALA A 252 19.42 15.61 -5.35
C ALA A 252 18.20 14.89 -4.78
N PHE A 253 17.64 15.37 -3.67
CA PHE A 253 16.41 14.84 -3.08
C PHE A 253 15.21 14.98 -4.05
N ASP A 254 15.06 16.14 -4.68
CA ASP A 254 13.97 16.39 -5.63
C ASP A 254 14.12 15.53 -6.90
N GLU A 255 15.35 15.31 -7.39
CA GLU A 255 15.61 14.38 -8.50
C GLU A 255 15.29 12.95 -8.11
N PHE A 256 15.68 12.49 -6.91
CA PHE A 256 15.34 11.15 -6.40
C PHE A 256 13.81 10.95 -6.33
N SER A 257 13.09 11.91 -5.75
CA SER A 257 11.62 11.90 -5.72
C SER A 257 11.01 11.83 -7.11
N THR A 258 11.63 12.54 -8.08
CA THR A 258 11.22 12.53 -9.49
C THR A 258 11.46 11.15 -10.13
N GLN A 259 12.57 10.48 -9.80
CA GLN A 259 12.88 9.13 -10.29
C GLN A 259 11.88 8.10 -9.76
N LEU A 260 11.53 8.12 -8.48
CA LEU A 260 10.49 7.29 -7.88
C LEU A 260 9.14 7.50 -8.59
N ARG A 261 8.76 8.77 -8.80
CA ARG A 261 7.52 9.12 -9.52
C ARG A 261 7.53 8.60 -10.95
N ARG A 262 8.63 8.78 -11.70
CA ARG A 262 8.76 8.29 -13.08
C ARG A 262 8.66 6.77 -13.14
N LEU A 263 9.30 6.05 -12.20
CA LEU A 263 9.22 4.60 -12.11
C LEU A 263 7.78 4.14 -11.89
N ALA A 264 7.09 4.68 -10.90
CA ALA A 264 5.71 4.33 -10.60
C ALA A 264 4.80 4.55 -11.81
N LEU A 265 4.82 5.74 -12.41
CA LEU A 265 3.95 6.12 -13.53
C LEU A 265 4.21 5.31 -14.80
N ARG A 266 5.49 5.03 -15.15
CA ARG A 266 5.85 4.21 -16.32
C ARG A 266 5.24 2.80 -16.24
N ASN A 267 5.09 2.29 -15.04
CA ASN A 267 4.58 0.96 -14.77
C ASN A 267 3.07 0.93 -14.47
N GLY A 268 2.36 2.04 -14.71
CA GLY A 268 0.91 2.15 -14.44
C GLY A 268 0.56 2.20 -12.95
N GLY A 269 1.55 2.49 -12.11
CA GLY A 269 1.39 2.69 -10.68
C GLY A 269 1.24 4.17 -10.31
N ARG A 270 1.42 4.49 -9.02
CA ARG A 270 1.27 5.85 -8.48
C ARG A 270 2.39 6.20 -7.52
N TYR A 271 2.66 7.49 -7.43
CA TYR A 271 3.58 8.06 -6.45
C TYR A 271 2.90 9.20 -5.70
N VAL A 272 2.99 9.16 -4.40
CA VAL A 272 2.49 10.20 -3.50
C VAL A 272 3.62 10.58 -2.54
N GLY A 273 4.01 11.85 -2.58
CA GLY A 273 4.99 12.40 -1.65
C GLY A 273 4.30 13.05 -0.46
N LEU A 274 4.70 12.70 0.75
CA LEU A 274 4.07 13.13 2.00
C LEU A 274 5.14 13.61 3.01
N PRO A 275 5.34 14.94 3.15
CA PRO A 275 6.12 15.46 4.26
C PRO A 275 5.38 15.20 5.58
N THR A 276 6.11 14.89 6.65
CA THR A 276 5.50 14.61 7.98
C THR A 276 4.81 15.82 8.60
N SER A 277 5.15 17.03 8.16
CA SER A 277 4.46 18.29 8.54
C SER A 277 3.04 18.40 7.99
N LEU A 278 2.72 17.65 6.90
CA LEU A 278 1.36 17.62 6.36
C LEU A 278 0.47 16.71 7.21
N PRO A 279 -0.63 17.21 7.80
CA PRO A 279 -1.55 16.35 8.56
C PRO A 279 -2.03 15.15 7.72
N VAL A 280 -2.12 13.96 8.34
CA VAL A 280 -2.53 12.74 7.63
C VAL A 280 -3.89 12.87 6.97
N GLU A 281 -4.81 13.61 7.61
CA GLU A 281 -6.13 13.92 7.08
C GLU A 281 -6.03 14.67 5.73
N GLU A 282 -5.20 15.71 5.69
CA GLU A 282 -4.98 16.50 4.47
C GLU A 282 -4.25 15.69 3.41
N ALA A 283 -3.29 14.84 3.80
CA ALA A 283 -2.56 13.95 2.90
C ALA A 283 -3.50 12.99 2.15
N LEU A 284 -4.49 12.42 2.83
CA LEU A 284 -5.42 11.46 2.25
C LEU A 284 -6.47 12.11 1.35
N PHE A 285 -7.05 13.24 1.77
CA PHE A 285 -8.06 13.94 0.98
C PHE A 285 -7.48 14.90 -0.08
N GLY A 286 -6.21 15.22 -0.02
CA GLY A 286 -5.49 16.06 -0.98
C GLY A 286 -4.59 15.24 -1.92
N PRO A 287 -3.30 15.10 -1.61
CA PRO A 287 -2.33 14.43 -2.50
C PRO A 287 -2.73 13.04 -2.93
N MET A 288 -3.26 12.20 -2.04
CA MET A 288 -3.65 10.82 -2.39
C MET A 288 -4.84 10.75 -3.34
N VAL A 289 -5.83 11.63 -3.19
CA VAL A 289 -6.97 11.73 -4.14
C VAL A 289 -6.49 12.34 -5.46
N THR A 290 -5.71 13.41 -5.41
CA THR A 290 -5.22 14.10 -6.61
C THR A 290 -4.35 13.20 -7.51
N THR A 291 -3.56 12.32 -6.92
CA THR A 291 -2.75 11.33 -7.65
C THR A 291 -3.54 10.10 -8.10
N GLY A 292 -4.81 9.99 -7.73
CA GLY A 292 -5.67 8.86 -8.04
C GLY A 292 -5.37 7.60 -7.25
N GLY A 293 -4.71 7.71 -6.11
CA GLY A 293 -4.51 6.61 -5.16
C GLY A 293 -5.78 6.28 -4.38
N LEU A 294 -6.54 7.33 -4.08
CA LEU A 294 -7.87 7.25 -3.50
C LEU A 294 -8.89 7.94 -4.43
N ALA A 295 -10.14 7.54 -4.35
CA ALA A 295 -11.26 8.13 -5.08
C ALA A 295 -12.50 8.26 -4.18
#